data_2091a085b831d07a0f6865ba8d10c3eb
#
_entry.id   2091a085b831d07a0f6865ba8d10c3eb
#
_cell.length_a   1.000
_cell.length_b   1.000
_cell.length_c   1.000
_cell.angle_alpha   90.00
_cell.angle_beta   90.00
_cell.angle_gamma   90.00
#
_symmetry.space_group_name_H-M   'P 1'
#
loop_
_entity.id
_entity.type
_entity.pdbx_description
1 polymer ?
#
loop_
_entity_poly.entity_id
_entity_poly.type
_entity_poly.pdbx_seq_one_letter_code
_entity_poly.pdbx_strand_id
1 'polypeptide(L)'
;ITGLMRGDPLLQTAMTAIALAVAAIPEGLPAVVTVTLALGMHRMARRHAIVKKLAAVETLGCTTVICSDKTGTLTLNQMTARALYCHGRRHAVHGEGYGDGGGIEGQRDGKDLRHVLLPAVLCVDARIRDGQLIGDPTEGALLALAAKARLDADAVL
;
A
#
# COMPACT_ATOMS: atom_id res chain seq x y z
N ILE A 1 -22.31 -18.65 -52.46
CA ILE A 1 -23.21 -19.68 -53.06
C ILE A 1 -24.20 -19.01 -54.01
N THR A 2 -24.88 -17.91 -53.61
CA THR A 2 -25.87 -17.19 -54.43
C THR A 2 -25.28 -16.59 -55.73
N GLY A 3 -24.05 -16.06 -55.71
CA GLY A 3 -23.35 -15.55 -56.90
C GLY A 3 -23.04 -16.63 -57.92
N LEU A 4 -22.58 -17.81 -57.46
CA LEU A 4 -22.33 -18.97 -58.33
C LEU A 4 -23.62 -19.48 -58.95
N MET A 5 -24.75 -19.46 -58.29
CA MET A 5 -26.05 -19.84 -58.82
C MET A 5 -26.59 -18.84 -59.86
N ARG A 6 -26.11 -17.57 -59.84
CA ARG A 6 -26.43 -16.53 -60.82
C ARG A 6 -25.52 -16.53 -62.03
N GLY A 7 -24.46 -17.36 -62.05
CA GLY A 7 -23.48 -17.40 -63.11
C GLY A 7 -22.43 -16.29 -63.08
N ASP A 8 -22.22 -15.67 -61.94
CA ASP A 8 -21.20 -14.64 -61.77
C ASP A 8 -19.79 -15.27 -61.94
N PRO A 9 -18.79 -14.52 -62.43
CA PRO A 9 -17.41 -14.99 -62.53
C PRO A 9 -16.89 -15.40 -61.16
N LEU A 10 -16.23 -16.55 -61.12
CA LEU A 10 -15.73 -17.13 -59.83
C LEU A 10 -14.82 -16.16 -59.04
N LEU A 11 -13.99 -15.38 -59.78
CA LEU A 11 -13.12 -14.38 -59.22
C LEU A 11 -13.92 -13.25 -58.54
N GLN A 12 -14.99 -12.76 -59.17
CA GLN A 12 -15.80 -11.68 -58.62
C GLN A 12 -16.61 -12.17 -57.41
N THR A 13 -17.11 -13.39 -57.41
CA THR A 13 -17.78 -14.00 -56.27
C THR A 13 -16.81 -14.18 -55.09
N ALA A 14 -15.58 -14.60 -55.33
CA ALA A 14 -14.53 -14.73 -54.32
C ALA A 14 -14.14 -13.38 -53.71
N MET A 15 -13.93 -12.36 -54.56
CA MET A 15 -13.62 -10.99 -54.07
C MET A 15 -14.75 -10.42 -53.21
N THR A 16 -16.00 -10.60 -53.61
CA THR A 16 -17.15 -10.15 -52.83
C THR A 16 -17.26 -10.89 -51.51
N ALA A 17 -17.01 -12.19 -51.51
CA ALA A 17 -17.04 -12.99 -50.26
C ALA A 17 -15.94 -12.56 -49.29
N ILE A 18 -14.73 -12.28 -49.78
CA ILE A 18 -13.62 -11.77 -48.96
C ILE A 18 -13.96 -10.38 -48.42
N ALA A 19 -14.48 -9.47 -49.26
CA ALA A 19 -14.88 -8.14 -48.81
C ALA A 19 -15.96 -8.15 -47.74
N LEU A 20 -16.95 -9.02 -47.88
CA LEU A 20 -18.00 -9.22 -46.85
C LEU A 20 -17.44 -9.83 -45.56
N ALA A 21 -16.52 -10.80 -45.70
CA ALA A 21 -15.89 -11.38 -44.51
C ALA A 21 -15.06 -10.38 -43.73
N VAL A 22 -14.30 -9.51 -44.41
CA VAL A 22 -13.54 -8.42 -43.77
C VAL A 22 -14.49 -7.40 -43.15
N ALA A 23 -15.55 -6.98 -43.85
CA ALA A 23 -16.53 -6.04 -43.34
C ALA A 23 -17.32 -6.57 -42.11
N ALA A 24 -17.39 -7.87 -41.92
CA ALA A 24 -18.02 -8.49 -40.76
C ALA A 24 -17.14 -8.45 -39.50
N ILE A 25 -15.86 -8.13 -39.62
CA ILE A 25 -14.94 -8.01 -38.49
C ILE A 25 -15.23 -6.66 -37.79
N PRO A 26 -15.60 -6.66 -36.50
CA PRO A 26 -15.84 -5.41 -35.75
C PRO A 26 -14.53 -4.69 -35.41
N GLU A 27 -13.97 -3.98 -36.40
CA GLU A 27 -12.65 -3.31 -36.25
C GLU A 27 -12.58 -2.30 -35.12
N GLY A 28 -13.74 -1.76 -34.70
CA GLY A 28 -13.81 -0.83 -33.56
C GLY A 28 -13.67 -1.47 -32.17
N LEU A 29 -13.85 -2.80 -32.06
CA LEU A 29 -13.86 -3.48 -30.77
C LEU A 29 -12.52 -3.32 -30.00
N PRO A 30 -11.34 -3.55 -30.60
CA PRO A 30 -10.07 -3.39 -29.91
C PRO A 30 -9.84 -1.94 -29.43
N ALA A 31 -10.24 -0.95 -30.22
CA ALA A 31 -10.13 0.46 -29.84
C ALA A 31 -11.01 0.80 -28.63
N VAL A 32 -12.27 0.36 -28.63
CA VAL A 32 -13.20 0.57 -27.51
C VAL A 32 -12.69 -0.08 -26.23
N VAL A 33 -12.21 -1.33 -26.31
CA VAL A 33 -11.64 -2.05 -25.17
C VAL A 33 -10.43 -1.29 -24.61
N THR A 34 -9.51 -0.88 -25.47
CA THR A 34 -8.29 -0.16 -25.05
C THR A 34 -8.63 1.16 -24.36
N VAL A 35 -9.55 1.95 -24.92
CA VAL A 35 -9.98 3.23 -24.33
C VAL A 35 -10.67 3.00 -22.98
N THR A 36 -11.53 1.98 -22.90
CA THR A 36 -12.24 1.67 -21.64
C THR A 36 -11.28 1.24 -20.54
N LEU A 37 -10.30 0.39 -20.84
CA LEU A 37 -9.27 -0.02 -19.89
C LEU A 37 -8.39 1.15 -19.49
N ALA A 38 -8.02 2.04 -20.41
CA ALA A 38 -7.23 3.24 -20.11
C ALA A 38 -8.00 4.19 -19.17
N LEU A 39 -9.29 4.40 -19.37
CA LEU A 39 -10.14 5.18 -18.47
C LEU A 39 -10.26 4.53 -17.09
N GLY A 40 -10.36 3.20 -17.05
CA GLY A 40 -10.33 2.42 -15.81
C GLY A 40 -9.03 2.64 -15.04
N MET A 41 -7.90 2.51 -15.70
CA MET A 41 -6.57 2.76 -15.14
C MET A 41 -6.41 4.20 -14.62
N HIS A 42 -6.91 5.19 -15.35
CA HIS A 42 -6.89 6.59 -14.92
C HIS A 42 -7.71 6.81 -13.63
N ARG A 43 -8.91 6.19 -13.54
CA ARG A 43 -9.73 6.26 -12.32
C ARG A 43 -9.06 5.58 -11.12
N MET A 44 -8.37 4.47 -11.33
CA MET A 44 -7.60 3.77 -10.29
C MET A 44 -6.43 4.63 -9.80
N ALA A 45 -5.68 5.25 -10.72
CA ALA A 45 -4.57 6.15 -10.38
C ALA A 45 -5.03 7.32 -9.51
N ARG A 46 -6.20 7.90 -9.77
CA ARG A 46 -6.82 8.95 -8.94
C ARG A 46 -7.15 8.49 -7.51
N ARG A 47 -7.26 7.18 -7.30
CA ARG A 47 -7.47 6.56 -5.99
C ARG A 47 -6.19 5.93 -5.42
N HIS A 48 -5.03 6.41 -5.87
CA HIS A 48 -3.69 5.93 -5.45
C HIS A 48 -3.39 4.46 -5.80
N ALA A 49 -4.18 3.83 -6.68
CA ALA A 49 -3.92 2.50 -7.19
C ALA A 49 -3.22 2.58 -8.55
N ILE A 50 -1.90 2.33 -8.55
CA ILE A 50 -1.08 2.44 -9.77
C ILE A 50 -0.97 1.07 -10.44
N VAL A 51 -1.56 0.95 -11.62
CA VAL A 51 -1.49 -0.25 -12.46
C VAL A 51 -0.55 0.01 -13.63
N LYS A 52 0.43 -0.86 -13.84
CA LYS A 52 1.47 -0.70 -14.88
C LYS A 52 1.10 -1.34 -16.22
N LYS A 53 0.13 -2.26 -16.26
CA LYS A 53 -0.27 -2.99 -17.47
C LYS A 53 -1.78 -2.92 -17.64
N LEU A 54 -2.27 -2.58 -18.84
CA LEU A 54 -3.70 -2.49 -19.16
C LEU A 54 -4.43 -3.81 -18.89
N ALA A 55 -3.84 -4.95 -19.26
CA ALA A 55 -4.44 -6.26 -19.02
C ALA A 55 -4.67 -6.57 -17.52
N ALA A 56 -3.88 -5.96 -16.62
CA ALA A 56 -4.06 -6.15 -15.18
C ALA A 56 -5.36 -5.50 -14.65
N VAL A 57 -5.87 -4.48 -15.32
CA VAL A 57 -7.17 -3.84 -14.97
C VAL A 57 -8.31 -4.82 -15.19
N GLU A 58 -8.29 -5.53 -16.32
CA GLU A 58 -9.27 -6.56 -16.65
C GLU A 58 -9.21 -7.72 -15.65
N THR A 59 -8.01 -8.25 -15.40
CA THR A 59 -7.81 -9.33 -14.43
C THR A 59 -8.32 -8.94 -13.03
N LEU A 60 -8.05 -7.71 -12.60
CA LEU A 60 -8.53 -7.21 -11.31
C LEU A 60 -10.06 -7.14 -11.25
N GLY A 61 -10.68 -6.73 -12.36
CA GLY A 61 -12.15 -6.65 -12.48
C GLY A 61 -12.86 -8.01 -12.43
N CYS A 62 -12.15 -9.09 -12.75
CA CYS A 62 -12.67 -10.46 -12.73
C CYS A 62 -12.39 -11.20 -11.42
N THR A 63 -11.69 -10.58 -10.45
CA THR A 63 -11.39 -11.24 -9.18
C THR A 63 -12.62 -11.35 -8.29
N THR A 64 -12.83 -12.53 -7.73
CA THR A 64 -13.93 -12.82 -6.80
C THR A 64 -13.46 -12.98 -5.35
N VAL A 65 -12.16 -13.16 -5.15
CA VAL A 65 -11.54 -13.36 -3.83
C VAL A 65 -10.32 -12.44 -3.73
N ILE A 66 -10.23 -11.75 -2.60
CA ILE A 66 -9.08 -10.90 -2.26
C ILE A 66 -8.38 -11.49 -1.04
N CYS A 67 -7.13 -11.93 -1.22
CA CYS A 67 -6.27 -12.36 -0.13
C CYS A 67 -5.35 -11.20 0.24
N SER A 68 -5.44 -10.72 1.48
CA SER A 68 -4.62 -9.61 1.96
C SER A 68 -3.79 -10.06 3.16
N ASP A 69 -2.50 -9.73 3.15
CA ASP A 69 -1.70 -9.82 4.35
C ASP A 69 -2.06 -8.68 5.32
N LYS A 70 -1.92 -8.92 6.61
CA LYS A 70 -2.24 -7.92 7.64
C LYS A 70 -1.12 -6.88 7.73
N THR A 71 0.11 -7.34 7.86
CA THR A 71 1.24 -6.47 8.23
C THR A 71 1.76 -5.68 7.04
N GLY A 72 1.78 -4.34 7.16
CA GLY A 72 2.21 -3.45 6.08
C GLY A 72 1.20 -3.25 4.95
N THR A 73 0.04 -3.95 4.99
CA THR A 73 -1.06 -3.79 4.03
C THR A 73 -2.30 -3.20 4.71
N LEU A 74 -2.80 -3.85 5.75
CA LEU A 74 -3.91 -3.35 6.56
C LEU A 74 -3.43 -2.52 7.76
N THR A 75 -2.16 -2.65 8.11
CA THR A 75 -1.50 -1.90 9.18
C THR A 75 -0.30 -1.15 8.62
N LEU A 76 0.15 -0.12 9.34
CA LEU A 76 1.30 0.69 8.95
C LEU A 76 2.66 0.01 9.24
N ASN A 77 2.66 -1.23 9.71
CA ASN A 77 3.85 -1.93 10.19
C ASN A 77 4.64 -1.12 11.23
N GLN A 78 3.92 -0.38 12.06
CA GLN A 78 4.48 0.43 13.15
C GLN A 78 4.04 -0.15 14.48
N MET A 79 4.98 -0.27 15.40
CA MET A 79 4.70 -0.61 16.78
C MET A 79 4.60 0.66 17.61
N THR A 80 3.69 0.69 18.57
CA THR A 80 3.51 1.82 19.47
C THR A 80 3.34 1.32 20.89
N ALA A 81 4.17 1.78 21.82
CA ALA A 81 3.99 1.54 23.23
C ALA A 81 2.73 2.26 23.71
N ARG A 82 1.78 1.54 24.30
CA ARG A 82 0.49 2.07 24.80
C ARG A 82 0.46 2.26 26.30
N ALA A 83 1.31 1.54 27.01
CA ALA A 83 1.42 1.67 28.45
C ALA A 83 2.79 1.23 28.93
N LEU A 84 3.23 1.82 30.03
CA LEU A 84 4.41 1.45 30.78
C LEU A 84 3.97 1.10 32.20
N TYR A 85 4.48 0.02 32.77
CA TYR A 85 4.25 -0.34 34.17
C TYR A 85 5.55 -0.24 34.95
N CYS A 86 5.60 0.68 35.90
CA CYS A 86 6.74 0.81 36.79
C CYS A 86 6.32 1.33 38.17
N HIS A 87 7.10 1.06 39.19
CA HIS A 87 6.84 1.47 40.59
C HIS A 87 5.42 1.11 41.07
N GLY A 88 4.90 -0.06 40.67
CA GLY A 88 3.56 -0.48 41.06
C GLY A 88 2.42 0.28 40.37
N ARG A 89 2.71 1.12 39.38
CA ARG A 89 1.72 1.92 38.62
C ARG A 89 1.80 1.68 37.15
N ARG A 90 0.63 1.73 36.51
CA ARG A 90 0.49 1.74 35.06
C ARG A 90 0.40 3.19 34.57
N HIS A 91 1.26 3.54 33.65
CA HIS A 91 1.29 4.84 32.98
C HIS A 91 0.77 4.65 31.55
N ALA A 92 -0.29 5.36 31.16
CA ALA A 92 -0.75 5.35 29.78
C ALA A 92 0.19 6.18 28.91
N VAL A 93 0.44 5.70 27.68
CA VAL A 93 1.29 6.38 26.71
C VAL A 93 0.42 6.88 25.57
N HIS A 94 0.48 8.18 25.31
CA HIS A 94 -0.28 8.85 24.27
C HIS A 94 0.60 9.16 23.05
N GLY A 95 -0.04 9.33 21.90
CA GLY A 95 0.61 9.59 20.62
C GLY A 95 0.91 8.31 19.86
N GLU A 96 1.05 8.43 18.53
CA GLU A 96 1.23 7.33 17.58
C GLU A 96 2.53 7.50 16.79
N GLY A 97 3.00 6.39 16.22
CA GLY A 97 4.21 6.38 15.39
C GLY A 97 5.50 6.64 16.18
N TYR A 98 6.53 7.00 15.43
CA TYR A 98 7.89 7.19 15.91
C TYR A 98 8.25 8.66 16.18
N GLY A 99 7.27 9.58 16.13
CA GLY A 99 7.47 10.98 16.48
C GLY A 99 7.47 11.22 17.99
N ASP A 100 7.87 12.42 18.37
CA ASP A 100 7.89 12.93 19.75
C ASP A 100 6.50 13.40 20.24
N GLY A 101 5.49 13.35 19.37
CA GLY A 101 4.14 13.76 19.69
C GLY A 101 3.48 12.86 20.74
N GLY A 102 2.87 13.46 21.76
CA GLY A 102 2.24 12.75 22.85
C GLY A 102 3.02 12.86 24.17
N GLY A 103 2.82 11.89 25.08
CA GLY A 103 3.49 11.88 26.37
C GLY A 103 3.08 10.69 27.22
N ILE A 104 3.61 10.63 28.42
CA ILE A 104 3.33 9.56 29.40
C ILE A 104 2.51 10.16 30.54
N GLU A 105 1.33 9.55 30.80
CA GLU A 105 0.42 10.02 31.84
C GLU A 105 1.04 9.90 33.25
N GLY A 106 0.88 10.95 34.07
CA GLY A 106 1.37 10.97 35.45
C GLY A 106 2.86 11.20 35.58
N GLN A 107 3.56 11.47 34.49
CA GLN A 107 4.96 11.89 34.53
C GLN A 107 5.07 13.35 34.99
N ARG A 108 5.62 13.60 36.18
CA ARG A 108 5.89 14.96 36.68
C ARG A 108 7.26 15.49 36.26
N ASP A 109 8.27 14.61 36.24
CA ASP A 109 9.62 14.90 35.74
C ASP A 109 10.20 13.67 35.04
N GLY A 110 10.86 13.84 33.90
CA GLY A 110 11.44 12.74 33.09
C GLY A 110 12.47 11.87 33.85
N LYS A 111 12.88 12.31 35.04
CA LYS A 111 13.82 11.59 35.91
C LYS A 111 13.25 10.30 36.49
N ASP A 112 11.94 10.26 36.76
CA ASP A 112 11.28 9.12 37.42
C ASP A 112 11.25 7.84 36.58
N LEU A 113 11.21 7.97 35.25
CA LEU A 113 11.16 6.83 34.33
C LEU A 113 12.52 6.46 33.73
N ARG A 114 13.55 7.28 33.98
CA ARG A 114 14.86 7.11 33.35
C ARG A 114 15.47 5.72 33.58
N HIS A 115 15.41 5.22 34.83
CA HIS A 115 16.00 3.92 35.18
C HIS A 115 15.30 2.72 34.50
N VAL A 116 14.05 2.86 34.08
CA VAL A 116 13.32 1.84 33.33
C VAL A 116 13.57 1.97 31.82
N LEU A 117 13.64 3.20 31.32
CA LEU A 117 13.76 3.47 29.88
C LEU A 117 15.21 3.42 29.38
N LEU A 118 16.18 3.75 30.23
CA LEU A 118 17.60 3.75 29.89
C LEU A 118 18.09 2.37 29.38
N PRO A 119 17.81 1.24 30.05
CA PRO A 119 18.17 -0.07 29.53
C PRO A 119 17.50 -0.38 28.21
N ALA A 120 16.23 0.03 28.04
CA ALA A 120 15.49 -0.19 26.79
C ALA A 120 16.14 0.55 25.61
N VAL A 121 16.70 1.76 25.83
CA VAL A 121 17.40 2.52 24.80
C VAL A 121 18.79 1.93 24.51
N LEU A 122 19.52 1.51 25.55
CA LEU A 122 20.86 0.95 25.39
C LEU A 122 20.92 -0.43 24.72
N CYS A 123 19.78 -1.15 24.70
CA CYS A 123 19.68 -2.50 24.16
C CYS A 123 19.08 -2.53 22.75
N VAL A 124 18.97 -1.40 22.05
CA VAL A 124 18.40 -1.35 20.69
C VAL A 124 19.46 -1.00 19.64
N ASP A 125 19.36 -1.62 18.50
CA ASP A 125 20.18 -1.34 17.31
C ASP A 125 19.45 -0.37 16.34
N ALA A 126 18.13 -0.20 16.50
CA ALA A 126 17.33 0.69 15.68
C ALA A 126 17.66 2.16 15.91
N ARG A 127 17.37 2.98 14.89
CA ARG A 127 17.52 4.45 14.97
C ARG A 127 16.32 5.13 14.33
N ILE A 128 15.94 6.28 14.89
CA ILE A 128 14.91 7.15 14.32
C ILE A 128 15.61 8.39 13.76
N ARG A 129 15.48 8.62 12.44
CA ARG A 129 15.98 9.82 11.76
C ARG A 129 14.84 10.46 10.97
N ASP A 130 14.64 11.76 11.16
CA ASP A 130 13.58 12.52 10.45
C ASP A 130 12.19 11.88 10.56
N GLY A 131 11.87 11.27 11.71
CA GLY A 131 10.60 10.58 11.93
C GLY A 131 10.47 9.21 11.25
N GLN A 132 11.55 8.73 10.60
CA GLN A 132 11.61 7.41 9.98
C GLN A 132 12.43 6.44 10.82
N LEU A 133 11.90 5.24 11.00
CA LEU A 133 12.59 4.16 11.68
C LEU A 133 13.52 3.41 10.72
N ILE A 134 14.73 3.19 11.16
CA ILE A 134 15.73 2.30 10.54
C ILE A 134 16.00 1.19 11.56
N GLY A 135 15.47 -0.01 11.33
CA GLY A 135 15.62 -1.15 12.22
C GLY A 135 14.29 -1.85 12.54
N ASP A 136 14.26 -2.58 13.64
CA ASP A 136 13.08 -3.34 14.07
C ASP A 136 11.96 -2.42 14.62
N PRO A 137 10.68 -2.65 14.24
CA PRO A 137 9.56 -1.85 14.71
C PRO A 137 9.36 -1.88 16.23
N THR A 138 9.69 -2.95 16.90
CA THR A 138 9.57 -3.07 18.36
C THR A 138 10.60 -2.18 19.05
N GLU A 139 11.83 -2.20 18.56
CA GLU A 139 12.91 -1.33 19.05
C GLU A 139 12.58 0.15 18.80
N GLY A 140 12.02 0.46 17.61
CA GLY A 140 11.53 1.79 17.30
C GLY A 140 10.47 2.29 18.28
N ALA A 141 9.58 1.40 18.75
CA ALA A 141 8.58 1.75 19.76
C ALA A 141 9.21 2.07 21.11
N LEU A 142 10.31 1.41 21.48
CA LEU A 142 11.06 1.71 22.71
C LEU A 142 11.77 3.05 22.62
N LEU A 143 12.39 3.37 21.49
CA LEU A 143 13.00 4.68 21.25
C LEU A 143 11.98 5.81 21.29
N ALA A 144 10.82 5.62 20.63
CA ALA A 144 9.73 6.59 20.66
C ALA A 144 9.16 6.78 22.08
N LEU A 145 9.07 5.71 22.87
CA LEU A 145 8.66 5.76 24.26
C LEU A 145 9.64 6.59 25.09
N ALA A 146 10.94 6.40 24.88
CA ALA A 146 11.99 7.19 25.56
C ALA A 146 11.92 8.68 25.19
N ALA A 147 11.73 8.99 23.90
CA ALA A 147 11.55 10.38 23.43
C ALA A 147 10.32 11.04 24.06
N LYS A 148 9.19 10.34 24.19
CA LYS A 148 7.98 10.82 24.87
C LYS A 148 8.21 11.07 26.38
N ALA A 149 9.15 10.32 26.98
CA ALA A 149 9.60 10.55 28.34
C ALA A 149 10.65 11.67 28.44
N ARG A 150 10.98 12.36 27.35
CA ARG A 150 12.04 13.38 27.27
C ARG A 150 13.44 12.84 27.62
N LEU A 151 13.67 11.55 27.38
CA LEU A 151 14.99 10.95 27.43
C LEU A 151 15.61 11.06 26.04
N ASP A 152 16.70 11.81 25.93
CA ASP A 152 17.46 11.93 24.71
C ASP A 152 18.28 10.65 24.52
N ALA A 153 17.87 9.82 23.54
CA ALA A 153 18.54 8.58 23.22
C ALA A 153 19.94 8.82 22.60
N ASP A 154 20.08 9.86 21.79
CA ASP A 154 21.34 10.20 21.11
C ASP A 154 22.39 10.75 22.09
N ALA A 155 21.96 11.34 23.21
CA ALA A 155 22.87 11.81 24.26
C ALA A 155 23.33 10.69 25.20
N VAL A 156 22.74 9.50 25.09
CA VAL A 156 23.01 8.34 25.98
C VAL A 156 23.79 7.25 25.25
N LEU A 157 23.69 7.17 23.93
CA LEU A 157 24.44 6.27 23.05
C LEU A 157 25.78 6.91 22.64
#